data_cb990d1f55f5dc3cd93287dcbe452c69
#
_entry.id   cb990d1f55f5dc3cd93287dcbe452c69
#
_cell.length_a   1.000
_cell.length_b   1.000
_cell.length_c   1.000
_cell.angle_alpha   90.00
_cell.angle_beta   90.00
_cell.angle_gamma   90.00
#
_symmetry.space_group_name_H-M   'P 1'
#
loop_
_entity.id
_entity.type
_entity.pdbx_description
1 polymer ?
#
loop_
_entity_poly.entity_id
_entity_poly.type
_entity_poly.pdbx_seq_one_letter_code
_entity_poly.pdbx_strand_id
1 'polypeptide(L)'
;VTTFSIDEGLDTGPILMRSDPVSIGDREDAGVLLARLAIVGANLLVSTIDAMEGGDLQPAAQDSGGLSLAPRISSDDARVNWSGDVFEVDRWIRSCTPDPGAWTTIDGHRVNIGTPQAVVVDESASPGLIHVGKSEVTIGAQGGFIVLGEVQATGKKTLAATDWARGYRGDLTRAT
;
A
#
# COMPACT_ATOMS: atom_id res chain seq x y z
N VAL A 1 -6.51 -14.39 -7.43
CA VAL A 1 -6.02 -14.12 -8.80
C VAL A 1 -6.96 -14.79 -9.79
N THR A 2 -7.07 -14.25 -11.00
CA THR A 2 -7.97 -14.75 -12.05
C THR A 2 -7.23 -14.79 -13.37
N THR A 3 -7.37 -15.87 -14.14
CA THR A 3 -7.02 -15.94 -15.56
C THR A 3 -8.28 -15.77 -16.38
N PHE A 4 -8.22 -15.02 -17.49
CA PHE A 4 -9.33 -14.78 -18.40
C PHE A 4 -8.83 -14.65 -19.83
N SER A 5 -9.71 -14.86 -20.82
CA SER A 5 -9.39 -14.65 -22.23
C SER A 5 -9.37 -13.17 -22.54
N ILE A 6 -8.47 -12.74 -23.40
CA ILE A 6 -8.46 -11.36 -23.93
C ILE A 6 -9.54 -11.27 -25.01
N ASP A 7 -10.36 -10.24 -24.94
CA ASP A 7 -11.34 -9.86 -25.97
C ASP A 7 -11.14 -8.38 -26.39
N GLU A 8 -12.10 -7.79 -27.09
CA GLU A 8 -12.01 -6.40 -27.56
C GLU A 8 -12.19 -5.35 -26.44
N GLY A 9 -12.76 -5.74 -25.29
CA GLY A 9 -13.02 -4.85 -24.15
C GLY A 9 -11.83 -4.79 -23.18
N LEU A 10 -11.89 -3.86 -22.25
CA LEU A 10 -10.92 -3.76 -21.15
C LEU A 10 -11.29 -4.77 -20.06
N ASP A 11 -10.51 -5.85 -19.95
CA ASP A 11 -10.65 -6.92 -18.95
C ASP A 11 -12.05 -7.57 -18.93
N THR A 12 -12.75 -7.64 -20.07
CA THR A 12 -14.14 -8.12 -20.18
C THR A 12 -14.27 -9.58 -20.62
N GLY A 13 -13.19 -10.19 -21.04
CA GLY A 13 -13.22 -11.56 -21.56
C GLY A 13 -13.63 -12.62 -20.52
N PRO A 14 -14.10 -13.79 -20.97
CA PRO A 14 -14.57 -14.84 -20.05
C PRO A 14 -13.46 -15.34 -19.13
N ILE A 15 -13.83 -15.60 -17.88
CA ILE A 15 -12.95 -16.16 -16.87
C ILE A 15 -12.65 -17.62 -17.21
N LEU A 16 -11.37 -17.97 -17.19
CA LEU A 16 -10.88 -19.32 -17.39
C LEU A 16 -10.72 -20.07 -16.07
N MET A 17 -9.97 -19.48 -15.12
CA MET A 17 -9.79 -20.06 -13.79
C MET A 17 -9.64 -18.97 -12.72
N ARG A 18 -9.89 -19.34 -11.45
CA ARG A 18 -9.67 -18.49 -10.28
C ARG A 18 -8.88 -19.24 -9.23
N SER A 19 -7.96 -18.56 -8.54
CA SER A 19 -7.35 -19.08 -7.33
C SER A 19 -8.30 -18.93 -6.14
N ASP A 20 -8.00 -19.64 -5.05
CA ASP A 20 -8.60 -19.30 -3.76
C ASP A 20 -8.26 -17.86 -3.36
N PRO A 21 -9.12 -17.23 -2.54
CA PRO A 21 -8.83 -15.92 -1.95
C PRO A 21 -7.55 -15.96 -1.12
N VAL A 22 -6.72 -14.92 -1.28
CA VAL A 22 -5.50 -14.74 -0.49
C VAL A 22 -5.76 -13.63 0.53
N SER A 23 -5.61 -13.93 1.82
CA SER A 23 -5.77 -12.94 2.89
C SER A 23 -4.64 -11.90 2.83
N ILE A 24 -5.00 -10.63 3.04
CA ILE A 24 -4.03 -9.56 3.23
C ILE A 24 -3.60 -9.56 4.70
N GLY A 25 -2.29 -9.61 4.96
CA GLY A 25 -1.76 -9.58 6.32
C GLY A 25 -1.90 -8.21 6.98
N ASP A 26 -2.04 -8.19 8.32
CA ASP A 26 -2.32 -6.97 9.10
C ASP A 26 -1.29 -5.85 8.89
N ARG A 27 -0.04 -6.21 8.62
CA ARG A 27 1.07 -5.26 8.37
C ARG A 27 1.63 -5.35 6.96
N GLU A 28 0.97 -6.09 6.07
CA GLU A 28 1.42 -6.30 4.71
C GLU A 28 1.20 -5.02 3.86
N ASP A 29 2.21 -4.62 3.11
CA ASP A 29 2.11 -3.56 2.11
C ASP A 29 1.79 -4.10 0.71
N ALA A 30 1.50 -3.19 -0.22
CA ALA A 30 1.14 -3.58 -1.58
C ALA A 30 2.26 -4.33 -2.32
N GLY A 31 3.53 -4.00 -2.05
CA GLY A 31 4.67 -4.67 -2.68
C GLY A 31 4.78 -6.14 -2.27
N VAL A 32 4.67 -6.42 -0.97
CA VAL A 32 4.69 -7.78 -0.42
C VAL A 32 3.50 -8.58 -0.93
N LEU A 33 2.29 -8.01 -0.87
CA LEU A 33 1.07 -8.65 -1.40
C LEU A 33 1.20 -8.96 -2.88
N LEU A 34 1.68 -8.02 -3.69
CA LEU A 34 1.86 -8.20 -5.14
C LEU A 34 2.85 -9.34 -5.44
N ALA A 35 3.96 -9.42 -4.71
CA ALA A 35 4.93 -10.50 -4.86
C ALA A 35 4.32 -11.89 -4.56
N ARG A 36 3.50 -12.00 -3.51
CA ARG A 36 2.76 -13.23 -3.18
C ARG A 36 1.74 -13.58 -4.27
N LEU A 37 0.95 -12.59 -4.72
CA LEU A 37 -0.05 -12.80 -5.77
C LEU A 37 0.59 -13.16 -7.11
N ALA A 38 1.80 -12.68 -7.40
CA ALA A 38 2.53 -13.07 -8.60
C ALA A 38 2.87 -14.58 -8.62
N ILE A 39 3.28 -15.14 -7.47
CA ILE A 39 3.55 -16.58 -7.35
C ILE A 39 2.25 -17.39 -7.53
N VAL A 40 1.16 -16.97 -6.88
CA VAL A 40 -0.15 -17.62 -7.03
C VAL A 40 -0.62 -17.55 -8.49
N GLY A 41 -0.45 -16.39 -9.13
CA GLY A 41 -0.84 -16.16 -10.51
C GLY A 41 -0.04 -16.99 -11.50
N ALA A 42 1.27 -17.15 -11.28
CA ALA A 42 2.11 -17.99 -12.14
C ALA A 42 1.65 -19.47 -12.10
N ASN A 43 1.39 -20.00 -10.91
CA ASN A 43 0.90 -21.36 -10.77
C ASN A 43 -0.50 -21.54 -11.39
N LEU A 44 -1.38 -20.56 -11.18
CA LEU A 44 -2.72 -20.58 -11.77
C LEU A 44 -2.66 -20.54 -13.31
N LEU A 45 -1.74 -19.76 -13.87
CA LEU A 45 -1.56 -19.67 -15.33
C LEU A 45 -1.10 -20.99 -15.92
N VAL A 46 -0.15 -21.68 -15.30
CA VAL A 46 0.28 -23.02 -15.73
C VAL A 46 -0.90 -23.99 -15.71
N SER A 47 -1.64 -24.05 -14.60
CA SER A 47 -2.82 -24.91 -14.49
C SER A 47 -3.90 -24.56 -15.53
N THR A 48 -4.05 -23.27 -15.87
CA THR A 48 -4.99 -22.84 -16.91
C THR A 48 -4.57 -23.36 -18.28
N ILE A 49 -3.28 -23.29 -18.61
CA ILE A 49 -2.75 -23.77 -19.90
C ILE A 49 -2.91 -25.27 -20.02
N ASP A 50 -2.56 -26.03 -18.97
CA ASP A 50 -2.72 -27.49 -18.94
C ASP A 50 -4.18 -27.89 -19.15
N ALA A 51 -5.13 -27.20 -18.49
CA ALA A 51 -6.55 -27.45 -18.64
C ALA A 51 -7.08 -27.06 -20.04
N MET A 52 -6.49 -26.05 -20.68
CA MET A 52 -6.78 -25.70 -22.09
C MET A 52 -6.36 -26.81 -23.04
N GLU A 53 -5.15 -27.32 -22.86
CA GLU A 53 -4.62 -28.42 -23.68
C GLU A 53 -5.42 -29.72 -23.49
N GLY A 54 -5.87 -29.99 -22.24
CA GLY A 54 -6.73 -31.13 -21.90
C GLY A 54 -8.17 -31.00 -22.39
N GLY A 55 -8.61 -29.83 -22.79
CA GLY A 55 -10.02 -29.57 -23.18
C GLY A 55 -10.98 -29.50 -21.97
N ASP A 56 -10.47 -29.35 -20.76
CA ASP A 56 -11.25 -29.40 -19.52
C ASP A 56 -11.77 -28.03 -19.05
N LEU A 57 -11.38 -26.91 -19.75
CA LEU A 57 -11.82 -25.58 -19.38
C LEU A 57 -13.30 -25.34 -19.68
N GLN A 58 -13.97 -24.70 -18.72
CA GLN A 58 -15.34 -24.20 -18.84
C GLN A 58 -15.32 -22.68 -18.65
N PRO A 59 -15.04 -21.88 -19.72
CA PRO A 59 -15.00 -20.43 -19.60
C PRO A 59 -16.35 -19.87 -19.12
N ALA A 60 -16.31 -18.99 -18.12
CA ALA A 60 -17.48 -18.34 -17.55
C ALA A 60 -17.51 -16.86 -17.88
N ALA A 61 -18.65 -16.35 -18.37
CA ALA A 61 -18.82 -14.92 -18.58
C ALA A 61 -18.63 -14.16 -17.26
N GLN A 62 -18.02 -12.97 -17.34
CA GLN A 62 -17.94 -12.08 -16.19
C GLN A 62 -19.32 -11.48 -15.87
N ASP A 63 -19.60 -11.31 -14.57
CA ASP A 63 -20.80 -10.63 -14.13
C ASP A 63 -20.69 -9.13 -14.51
N SER A 64 -21.75 -8.59 -15.10
CA SER A 64 -21.85 -7.16 -15.41
C SER A 64 -22.30 -6.29 -14.24
N GLY A 65 -22.72 -6.91 -13.13
CA GLY A 65 -23.11 -6.20 -11.90
C GLY A 65 -21.90 -5.82 -11.03
N GLY A 66 -21.93 -4.63 -10.43
CA GLY A 66 -20.92 -4.21 -9.45
C GLY A 66 -19.55 -3.87 -10.04
N LEU A 67 -19.49 -3.51 -11.31
CA LEU A 67 -18.23 -3.11 -11.96
C LEU A 67 -17.60 -1.91 -11.24
N SER A 68 -16.30 -1.97 -10.99
CA SER A 68 -15.52 -0.87 -10.45
C SER A 68 -14.21 -0.72 -11.24
N LEU A 69 -13.74 0.51 -11.36
CA LEU A 69 -12.46 0.81 -11.97
C LEU A 69 -11.40 1.01 -10.88
N ALA A 70 -10.21 0.48 -11.10
CA ALA A 70 -9.03 0.70 -10.26
C ALA A 70 -8.00 1.55 -11.03
N PRO A 71 -8.15 2.89 -11.04
CA PRO A 71 -7.21 3.76 -11.73
C PRO A 71 -5.82 3.67 -11.08
N ARG A 72 -4.79 3.96 -11.87
CA ARG A 72 -3.43 4.01 -11.35
C ARG A 72 -3.32 5.12 -10.29
N ILE A 73 -2.80 4.78 -9.13
CA ILE A 73 -2.47 5.75 -8.08
C ILE A 73 -1.28 6.57 -8.55
N SER A 74 -1.45 7.89 -8.61
CA SER A 74 -0.36 8.84 -8.95
C SER A 74 0.50 9.16 -7.73
N SER A 75 1.64 9.81 -7.98
CA SER A 75 2.47 10.31 -6.87
C SER A 75 1.74 11.36 -6.02
N ASP A 76 0.85 12.16 -6.61
CA ASP A 76 0.09 13.17 -5.87
C ASP A 76 -0.98 12.53 -4.99
N ASP A 77 -1.65 11.48 -5.47
CA ASP A 77 -2.61 10.69 -4.68
C ASP A 77 -1.96 10.04 -3.46
N ALA A 78 -0.67 9.67 -3.56
CA ALA A 78 0.07 9.02 -2.48
C ALA A 78 0.49 9.97 -1.33
N ARG A 79 0.11 11.25 -1.39
CA ARG A 79 0.31 12.18 -0.28
C ARG A 79 -0.55 11.76 0.90
N VAL A 80 0.07 11.66 2.08
CA VAL A 80 -0.62 11.22 3.30
C VAL A 80 -1.50 12.36 3.84
N ASN A 81 -2.78 12.08 4.03
CA ASN A 81 -3.72 12.97 4.72
C ASN A 81 -3.77 12.62 6.21
N TRP A 82 -3.00 13.30 7.01
CA TRP A 82 -2.93 13.06 8.46
C TRP A 82 -4.24 13.38 9.23
N SER A 83 -5.19 14.11 8.61
CA SER A 83 -6.50 14.38 9.23
C SER A 83 -7.48 13.21 9.11
N GLY A 84 -7.11 12.13 8.43
CA GLY A 84 -7.92 10.92 8.35
C GLY A 84 -7.82 10.06 9.62
N ASP A 85 -8.71 9.08 9.74
CA ASP A 85 -8.65 8.04 10.77
C ASP A 85 -7.31 7.30 10.75
N VAL A 86 -6.74 7.02 11.93
CA VAL A 86 -5.39 6.45 12.03
C VAL A 86 -5.25 5.11 11.30
N PHE A 87 -6.28 4.27 11.29
CA PHE A 87 -6.25 2.99 10.59
C PHE A 87 -6.40 3.17 9.07
N GLU A 88 -7.13 4.20 8.63
CA GLU A 88 -7.20 4.54 7.20
C GLU A 88 -5.87 5.10 6.70
N VAL A 89 -5.24 5.95 7.48
CA VAL A 89 -3.89 6.48 7.19
C VAL A 89 -2.86 5.35 7.09
N ASP A 90 -2.88 4.41 8.04
CA ASP A 90 -2.01 3.23 8.01
C ASP A 90 -2.22 2.40 6.73
N ARG A 91 -3.47 2.06 6.43
CA ARG A 91 -3.81 1.31 5.21
C ARG A 91 -3.39 2.05 3.94
N TRP A 92 -3.60 3.37 3.91
CA TRP A 92 -3.20 4.20 2.77
C TRP A 92 -1.69 4.18 2.53
N ILE A 93 -0.89 4.37 3.58
CA ILE A 93 0.57 4.29 3.49
C ILE A 93 0.99 2.93 2.96
N ARG A 94 0.46 1.83 3.52
CA ARG A 94 0.78 0.47 3.07
C ARG A 94 0.34 0.20 1.63
N SER A 95 -0.82 0.71 1.21
CA SER A 95 -1.32 0.54 -0.17
C SER A 95 -0.48 1.27 -1.21
N CYS A 96 0.19 2.37 -0.83
CA CYS A 96 1.09 3.12 -1.69
C CYS A 96 2.55 2.64 -1.63
N THR A 97 2.88 1.67 -0.78
CA THR A 97 4.27 1.21 -0.59
C THR A 97 4.52 -0.09 -1.37
N PRO A 98 5.60 -0.19 -2.15
CA PRO A 98 6.67 0.80 -2.36
C PRO A 98 6.40 1.81 -3.48
N ASP A 99 5.44 1.57 -4.36
CA ASP A 99 5.14 2.39 -5.54
C ASP A 99 3.67 2.82 -5.54
N PRO A 100 3.38 4.12 -5.73
CA PRO A 100 4.28 5.25 -6.02
C PRO A 100 5.09 5.77 -4.82
N GLY A 101 4.92 5.19 -3.63
CA GLY A 101 5.51 5.58 -2.37
C GLY A 101 4.71 6.67 -1.64
N ALA A 102 4.15 6.31 -0.47
CA ALA A 102 3.47 7.28 0.38
C ALA A 102 4.44 8.39 0.81
N TRP A 103 3.97 9.62 0.91
CA TRP A 103 4.82 10.74 1.25
C TRP A 103 4.08 11.85 2.00
N THR A 104 4.85 12.67 2.69
CA THR A 104 4.38 13.89 3.36
C THR A 104 5.39 15.02 3.20
N THR A 105 5.03 16.23 3.62
CA THR A 105 5.95 17.36 3.71
C THR A 105 6.33 17.60 5.17
N ILE A 106 7.61 17.71 5.46
CA ILE A 106 8.16 18.05 6.78
C ILE A 106 9.15 19.19 6.57
N ASP A 107 8.97 20.30 7.28
CA ASP A 107 9.79 21.50 7.13
C ASP A 107 9.94 21.95 5.66
N GLY A 108 8.83 21.90 4.90
CA GLY A 108 8.81 22.25 3.47
C GLY A 108 9.46 21.25 2.52
N HIS A 109 9.99 20.13 3.01
CA HIS A 109 10.65 19.11 2.23
C HIS A 109 9.82 17.84 2.13
N ARG A 110 9.75 17.23 0.94
CA ARG A 110 9.11 15.93 0.74
C ARG A 110 9.92 14.84 1.42
N VAL A 111 9.23 14.01 2.21
CA VAL A 111 9.75 12.81 2.87
C VAL A 111 8.84 11.65 2.52
N ASN A 112 9.38 10.62 1.89
CA ASN A 112 8.65 9.38 1.64
C ASN A 112 8.58 8.58 2.95
N ILE A 113 7.42 7.98 3.17
CA ILE A 113 7.11 7.17 4.35
C ILE A 113 7.01 5.72 3.88
N GLY A 114 7.84 4.86 4.46
CA GLY A 114 7.75 3.41 4.26
C GLY A 114 6.64 2.79 5.09
N THR A 115 6.53 1.45 5.04
CA THR A 115 5.53 0.70 5.81
C THR A 115 5.60 1.05 7.29
N PRO A 116 4.50 1.52 7.92
CA PRO A 116 4.48 1.82 9.35
C PRO A 116 4.79 0.58 10.19
N GLN A 117 5.46 0.76 11.32
CA GLN A 117 5.74 -0.35 12.25
C GLN A 117 4.51 -0.74 13.07
N ALA A 118 3.74 0.25 13.51
CA ALA A 118 2.55 0.06 14.33
C ALA A 118 1.59 1.24 14.23
N VAL A 119 0.36 1.01 14.69
CA VAL A 119 -0.63 2.03 15.02
C VAL A 119 -0.82 2.02 16.53
N VAL A 120 -0.81 3.20 17.15
CA VAL A 120 -1.11 3.39 18.58
C VAL A 120 -2.40 4.19 18.67
N VAL A 121 -3.44 3.61 19.25
CA VAL A 121 -4.73 4.29 19.47
C VAL A 121 -4.60 5.26 20.63
N ASP A 122 -4.91 6.55 20.39
CA ASP A 122 -4.87 7.61 21.39
C ASP A 122 -5.72 8.79 20.92
N GLU A 123 -6.83 9.03 21.59
CA GLU A 123 -7.78 10.11 21.28
C GLU A 123 -7.18 11.53 21.46
N SER A 124 -6.06 11.65 22.16
CA SER A 124 -5.35 12.93 22.32
C SER A 124 -4.40 13.27 21.17
N ALA A 125 -4.24 12.36 20.19
CA ALA A 125 -3.36 12.55 19.06
C ALA A 125 -3.80 13.75 18.21
N SER A 126 -2.85 14.60 17.86
CA SER A 126 -3.09 15.77 17.01
C SER A 126 -2.60 15.46 15.59
N PRO A 127 -3.46 15.54 14.55
CA PRO A 127 -3.10 15.26 13.18
C PRO A 127 -1.86 16.02 12.69
N GLY A 128 -0.90 15.29 12.11
CA GLY A 128 0.36 15.82 11.59
C GLY A 128 1.41 16.15 12.65
N LEU A 129 1.09 16.14 13.96
CA LEU A 129 2.08 16.42 15.00
C LEU A 129 3.10 15.27 15.07
N ILE A 130 4.39 15.62 15.02
CA ILE A 130 5.49 14.65 15.05
C ILE A 130 6.03 14.57 16.48
N HIS A 131 6.19 13.35 16.99
CA HIS A 131 6.88 13.09 18.25
C HIS A 131 8.14 12.27 17.97
N VAL A 132 9.27 12.77 18.43
CA VAL A 132 10.56 12.09 18.33
C VAL A 132 10.94 11.53 19.71
N GLY A 133 10.75 10.22 19.87
CA GLY A 133 11.13 9.47 21.06
C GLY A 133 12.55 8.91 20.96
N LYS A 134 12.99 8.19 22.00
CA LYS A 134 14.31 7.54 22.02
C LYS A 134 14.40 6.36 21.04
N SER A 135 13.31 5.60 20.93
CA SER A 135 13.24 4.34 20.16
C SER A 135 12.27 4.40 18.97
N GLU A 136 11.49 5.45 18.85
CA GLU A 136 10.47 5.57 17.80
C GLU A 136 10.24 7.03 17.40
N VAL A 137 9.70 7.20 16.19
CA VAL A 137 9.18 8.47 15.70
C VAL A 137 7.73 8.23 15.31
N THR A 138 6.83 9.07 15.80
CA THR A 138 5.41 8.93 15.50
C THR A 138 4.84 10.20 14.87
N ILE A 139 3.82 10.03 14.04
CA ILE A 139 3.02 11.14 13.50
C ILE A 139 1.57 10.92 13.90
N GLY A 140 0.93 11.95 14.45
CA GLY A 140 -0.48 11.91 14.83
C GLY A 140 -1.41 11.87 13.62
N ALA A 141 -2.50 11.11 13.77
CA ALA A 141 -3.67 11.10 12.89
C ALA A 141 -4.93 11.15 13.77
N GLN A 142 -6.12 11.18 13.18
CA GLN A 142 -7.33 11.16 14.00
C GLN A 142 -7.46 9.82 14.74
N GLY A 143 -7.56 9.88 16.06
CA GLY A 143 -7.73 8.73 16.95
C GLY A 143 -6.45 7.97 17.25
N GLY A 144 -5.24 8.45 16.86
CA GLY A 144 -4.00 7.77 17.22
C GLY A 144 -2.74 8.26 16.53
N PHE A 145 -1.69 7.47 16.66
CA PHE A 145 -0.37 7.74 16.09
C PHE A 145 0.07 6.62 15.15
N ILE A 146 0.71 7.01 14.07
CA ILE A 146 1.46 6.12 13.17
C ILE A 146 2.91 6.05 13.65
N VAL A 147 3.38 4.86 14.03
CA VAL A 147 4.79 4.63 14.33
C VAL A 147 5.53 4.42 13.02
N LEU A 148 6.45 5.32 12.70
CA LEU A 148 7.21 5.27 11.45
C LEU A 148 8.24 4.13 11.48
N GLY A 149 8.34 3.40 10.37
CA GLY A 149 9.42 2.44 10.13
C GLY A 149 10.62 3.11 9.48
N GLU A 150 10.64 3.10 8.18
CA GLU A 150 11.67 3.74 7.36
C GLU A 150 11.13 5.02 6.72
N VAL A 151 12.03 5.97 6.49
CA VAL A 151 11.73 7.21 5.77
C VAL A 151 12.84 7.53 4.77
N GLN A 152 12.49 8.26 3.73
CA GLN A 152 13.44 8.70 2.72
C GLN A 152 13.21 10.17 2.37
N ALA A 153 14.09 11.05 2.79
CA ALA A 153 14.10 12.42 2.29
C ALA A 153 14.53 12.47 0.82
N THR A 154 14.00 13.43 0.07
CA THR A 154 14.28 13.59 -1.37
C THR A 154 15.78 13.57 -1.67
N GLY A 155 16.18 12.68 -2.58
CA GLY A 155 17.58 12.53 -3.01
C GLY A 155 18.52 11.92 -1.97
N LYS A 156 17.99 11.35 -0.88
CA LYS A 156 18.76 10.65 0.16
C LYS A 156 18.47 9.16 0.15
N LYS A 157 19.28 8.40 0.90
CA LYS A 157 19.01 6.98 1.16
C LYS A 157 17.87 6.83 2.15
N THR A 158 17.18 5.70 2.06
CA THR A 158 16.23 5.26 3.08
C THR A 158 16.96 5.00 4.39
N LEU A 159 16.37 5.45 5.49
CA LEU A 159 16.90 5.31 6.86
C LEU A 159 15.76 4.88 7.79
N ALA A 160 16.10 4.22 8.89
CA ALA A 160 15.16 4.10 10.01
C ALA A 160 14.73 5.50 10.47
N ALA A 161 13.44 5.69 10.78
CA ALA A 161 12.89 6.99 11.16
C ALA A 161 13.64 7.63 12.34
N THR A 162 14.08 6.82 13.30
CA THR A 162 14.88 7.28 14.46
C THR A 162 16.27 7.79 14.08
N ASP A 163 16.93 7.14 13.11
CA ASP A 163 18.24 7.56 12.63
C ASP A 163 18.14 8.84 11.81
N TRP A 164 17.12 8.91 10.96
CA TRP A 164 16.81 10.10 10.20
C TRP A 164 16.52 11.30 11.12
N ALA A 165 15.65 11.12 12.14
CA ALA A 165 15.29 12.19 13.06
C ALA A 165 16.49 12.70 13.88
N ARG A 166 17.38 11.81 14.34
CA ARG A 166 18.63 12.21 15.03
C ARG A 166 19.56 13.06 14.15
N GLY A 167 19.58 12.80 12.87
CA GLY A 167 20.42 13.53 11.90
C GLY A 167 19.77 14.79 11.32
N TYR A 168 18.48 14.99 11.55
CA TYR A 168 17.73 16.11 10.97
C TYR A 168 18.11 17.43 11.64
N ARG A 169 18.27 18.51 10.85
CA ARG A 169 18.71 19.82 11.32
C ARG A 169 17.65 20.92 11.19
N GLY A 170 16.45 20.57 10.77
CA GLY A 170 15.32 21.47 10.60
C GLY A 170 14.22 21.23 11.64
N ASP A 171 13.02 21.72 11.34
CA ASP A 171 11.84 21.61 12.19
C ASP A 171 11.14 20.25 11.99
N LEU A 172 11.10 19.42 13.04
CA LEU A 172 10.39 18.14 13.11
C LEU A 172 9.10 18.24 13.91
N THR A 173 8.46 19.39 13.95
CA THR A 173 7.21 19.52 14.74
C THR A 173 5.99 19.02 14.01
N ARG A 174 5.91 19.14 12.68
CA ARG A 174 4.70 18.83 11.93
C ARG A 174 4.94 18.29 10.53
N ALA A 175 4.14 17.28 10.17
CA ALA A 175 3.96 16.76 8.82
C ALA A 175 2.67 17.36 8.20
N THR A 176 2.70 17.67 6.88
CA THR A 176 1.58 18.24 6.14
C THR A 176 1.38 17.61 4.76
#